data_1c7bffdf5a77469c9ebeb6d5ea0744f4
#
_entry.id   1c7bffdf5a77469c9ebeb6d5ea0744f4
#
_cell.length_a   1.000
_cell.length_b   1.000
_cell.length_c   1.000
_cell.angle_alpha   90.00
_cell.angle_beta   90.00
_cell.angle_gamma   90.00
#
_symmetry.space_group_name_H-M   'P 1'
#
loop_
_entity.id
_entity.type
_entity.pdbx_description
1 polymer ?
#
loop_
_entity_poly.entity_id
_entity_poly.type
_entity_poly.pdbx_seq_one_letter_code
_entity_poly.pdbx_strand_id
1 'polypeptide(L)'
;RILKSDAGLGAPVQKKSYSVILKPQQMKGVQIQENGDIVKINSSFISVELNQQTGEIRFLSKDGKLLLTDTKTRLEARKDEANKGKYRIEQDFRLADDEAIYGLGQLRDVYMNQRGRQNIVLWNNNTYIAIPYFTSEKGYGLYWDNAGKTYFNDIVASKNNGNQPSCTSFTSEVGTCADYYFMYKDGTQDGVIASIRELTGQATMFPKWAMGFWQCRERYKTSDELAGVLDK
;
A
#
# COMPACT_ATOMS: atom_id res chain seq x y z
N ARG A 1 -0.34 -1.06 -12.09
CA ARG A 1 0.47 -2.31 -12.14
C ARG A 1 1.62 -2.16 -13.09
N ILE A 2 2.84 -2.39 -12.61
CA ILE A 2 4.07 -2.29 -13.39
C ILE A 2 4.69 -3.68 -13.50
N LEU A 3 4.97 -4.10 -14.72
CA LEU A 3 5.50 -5.41 -15.07
C LEU A 3 6.84 -5.27 -15.78
N LYS A 4 7.73 -6.25 -15.60
CA LYS A 4 8.86 -6.39 -16.48
C LYS A 4 8.40 -7.10 -17.77
N SER A 5 8.63 -6.49 -18.92
CA SER A 5 8.38 -7.12 -20.23
C SER A 5 9.71 -7.38 -20.92
N ASP A 6 10.00 -8.64 -21.19
CA ASP A 6 11.22 -9.04 -21.93
C ASP A 6 10.96 -9.15 -23.43
N ALA A 7 9.72 -9.03 -23.90
CA ALA A 7 9.32 -9.31 -25.30
C ALA A 7 8.21 -8.38 -25.80
N GLY A 8 8.37 -7.07 -25.67
CA GLY A 8 7.36 -6.12 -26.16
C GLY A 8 6.08 -6.12 -25.31
N LEU A 9 5.04 -5.47 -25.82
CA LEU A 9 3.72 -5.39 -25.16
C LEU A 9 3.07 -6.79 -25.08
N GLY A 10 3.49 -7.59 -24.10
CA GLY A 10 2.85 -8.86 -23.78
C GLY A 10 1.49 -8.65 -23.12
N ALA A 11 0.64 -9.69 -23.18
CA ALA A 11 -0.64 -9.66 -22.49
C ALA A 11 -0.42 -9.33 -21.00
N PRO A 12 -1.26 -8.46 -20.38
CA PRO A 12 -1.12 -8.11 -18.98
C PRO A 12 -1.17 -9.37 -18.12
N VAL A 13 -0.15 -9.56 -17.28
CA VAL A 13 -0.14 -10.65 -16.31
C VAL A 13 -1.34 -10.48 -15.39
N GLN A 14 -2.26 -11.42 -15.40
CA GLN A 14 -3.39 -11.44 -14.49
C GLN A 14 -2.88 -11.87 -13.11
N LYS A 15 -2.51 -10.90 -12.28
CA LYS A 15 -2.26 -11.13 -10.87
C LYS A 15 -3.60 -11.16 -10.15
N LYS A 16 -3.89 -12.25 -9.47
CA LYS A 16 -5.01 -12.32 -8.54
C LYS A 16 -4.61 -11.64 -7.23
N SER A 17 -5.32 -10.60 -6.82
CA SER A 17 -5.19 -10.06 -5.48
C SER A 17 -5.87 -10.98 -4.46
N TYR A 18 -5.32 -11.05 -3.25
CA TYR A 18 -5.92 -11.77 -2.13
C TYR A 18 -6.90 -10.90 -1.33
N SER A 19 -6.80 -9.60 -1.44
CA SER A 19 -7.57 -8.63 -0.64
C SER A 19 -8.46 -7.72 -1.47
N VAL A 20 -8.17 -7.51 -2.74
CA VAL A 20 -8.95 -6.63 -3.60
C VAL A 20 -10.09 -7.41 -4.25
N ILE A 21 -11.31 -7.02 -3.90
CA ILE A 21 -12.56 -7.61 -4.44
C ILE A 21 -13.17 -6.76 -5.54
N LEU A 22 -12.83 -5.48 -5.61
CA LEU A 22 -13.35 -4.55 -6.61
C LEU A 22 -12.91 -4.97 -8.01
N LYS A 23 -13.88 -5.18 -8.88
CA LYS A 23 -13.59 -5.46 -10.29
C LYS A 23 -13.41 -4.17 -11.06
N PRO A 24 -12.45 -4.09 -12.00
CA PRO A 24 -12.31 -2.95 -12.88
C PRO A 24 -13.63 -2.61 -13.55
N GLN A 25 -14.02 -1.35 -13.51
CA GLN A 25 -15.23 -0.84 -14.15
C GLN A 25 -14.86 0.20 -15.19
N GLN A 26 -15.63 0.26 -16.27
CA GLN A 26 -15.47 1.32 -17.25
C GLN A 26 -15.99 2.63 -16.66
N MET A 27 -15.10 3.60 -16.48
CA MET A 27 -15.49 4.93 -16.01
C MET A 27 -16.00 5.78 -17.18
N LYS A 28 -17.16 6.40 -17.00
CA LYS A 28 -17.66 7.43 -17.91
C LYS A 28 -16.99 8.79 -17.62
N GLY A 29 -16.78 9.59 -18.66
CA GLY A 29 -16.27 10.96 -18.51
C GLY A 29 -14.76 11.06 -18.27
N VAL A 30 -14.01 9.97 -18.45
CA VAL A 30 -12.54 10.02 -18.45
C VAL A 30 -12.06 10.62 -19.77
N GLN A 31 -11.19 11.62 -19.67
CA GLN A 31 -10.55 12.25 -20.82
C GLN A 31 -9.06 11.91 -20.80
N ILE A 32 -8.54 11.49 -21.94
CA ILE A 32 -7.11 11.22 -22.14
C ILE A 32 -6.57 12.24 -23.13
N GLN A 33 -5.48 12.91 -22.76
CA GLN A 33 -4.79 13.90 -23.57
C GLN A 33 -3.31 13.55 -23.61
N GLU A 34 -2.72 13.62 -24.79
CA GLU A 34 -1.28 13.40 -25.01
C GLU A 34 -0.66 14.75 -25.41
N ASN A 35 0.32 15.21 -24.64
CA ASN A 35 1.09 16.41 -24.88
C ASN A 35 2.58 16.08 -24.83
N GLY A 36 3.18 15.81 -25.98
CA GLY A 36 4.56 15.34 -26.05
C GLY A 36 4.74 14.05 -25.26
N ASP A 37 5.65 14.05 -24.30
CA ASP A 37 5.95 12.88 -23.48
C ASP A 37 4.99 12.68 -22.29
N ILE A 38 4.02 13.57 -22.11
CA ILE A 38 3.08 13.49 -21.00
C ILE A 38 1.71 13.01 -21.48
N VAL A 39 1.25 11.89 -20.92
CA VAL A 39 -0.14 11.42 -21.03
C VAL A 39 -0.89 11.86 -19.79
N LYS A 40 -1.92 12.68 -19.99
CA LYS A 40 -2.78 13.17 -18.93
C LYS A 40 -4.14 12.47 -18.98
N ILE A 41 -4.52 11.87 -17.86
CA ILE A 41 -5.82 11.18 -17.68
C ILE A 41 -6.62 11.98 -16.67
N ASN A 42 -7.72 12.58 -17.10
CA ASN A 42 -8.58 13.38 -16.25
C ASN A 42 -9.89 12.62 -15.95
N SER A 43 -10.27 12.59 -14.68
CA SER A 43 -11.57 12.11 -14.21
C SER A 43 -12.31 13.21 -13.46
N SER A 44 -13.51 12.91 -12.95
CA SER A 44 -14.27 13.84 -12.11
C SER A 44 -13.61 14.11 -10.74
N PHE A 45 -12.68 13.26 -10.30
CA PHE A 45 -12.08 13.33 -8.97
C PHE A 45 -10.59 13.67 -8.98
N ILE A 46 -9.84 13.10 -9.91
CA ILE A 46 -8.38 13.25 -9.99
C ILE A 46 -7.91 13.44 -11.42
N SER A 47 -6.72 14.03 -11.54
CA SER A 47 -5.90 13.96 -12.76
C SER A 47 -4.68 13.11 -12.50
N VAL A 48 -4.30 12.29 -13.48
CA VAL A 48 -3.07 11.49 -13.46
C VAL A 48 -2.23 11.88 -14.66
N GLU A 49 -0.96 12.21 -14.42
CA GLU A 49 0.00 12.54 -15.45
C GLU A 49 1.09 11.47 -15.49
N LEU A 50 1.25 10.82 -16.63
CA LEU A 50 2.30 9.84 -16.89
C LEU A 50 3.34 10.45 -17.82
N ASN A 51 4.59 10.50 -17.38
CA ASN A 51 5.73 10.80 -18.25
C ASN A 51 6.21 9.51 -18.92
N GLN A 52 6.06 9.42 -20.23
CA GLN A 52 6.39 8.23 -21.02
C GLN A 52 7.91 7.96 -21.12
N GLN A 53 8.75 9.00 -20.96
CA GLN A 53 10.20 8.87 -21.00
C GLN A 53 10.78 8.34 -19.69
N THR A 54 10.28 8.85 -18.57
CA THR A 54 10.82 8.51 -17.24
C THR A 54 10.02 7.43 -16.53
N GLY A 55 8.76 7.21 -16.91
CA GLY A 55 7.81 6.36 -16.20
C GLY A 55 7.24 7.00 -14.93
N GLU A 56 7.59 8.25 -14.62
CA GLU A 56 7.05 8.97 -13.46
C GLU A 56 5.53 9.17 -13.60
N ILE A 57 4.79 8.92 -12.51
CA ILE A 57 3.34 9.16 -12.46
C ILE A 57 3.03 10.18 -11.37
N ARG A 58 2.32 11.23 -11.73
CA ARG A 58 1.86 12.28 -10.80
C ARG A 58 0.36 12.17 -10.60
N PHE A 59 -0.06 12.12 -9.34
CA PHE A 59 -1.46 12.13 -8.93
C PHE A 59 -1.81 13.53 -8.43
N LEU A 60 -2.80 14.14 -9.05
CA LEU A 60 -3.23 15.49 -8.73
C LEU A 60 -4.72 15.51 -8.37
N SER A 61 -5.10 16.37 -7.44
CA SER A 61 -6.51 16.67 -7.20
C SER A 61 -7.15 17.31 -8.43
N LYS A 62 -8.48 17.42 -8.44
CA LYS A 62 -9.21 18.10 -9.51
C LYS A 62 -8.76 19.55 -9.72
N ASP A 63 -8.34 20.22 -8.64
CA ASP A 63 -7.87 21.60 -8.65
C ASP A 63 -6.37 21.72 -9.03
N GLY A 64 -5.75 20.62 -9.46
CA GLY A 64 -4.37 20.59 -9.91
C GLY A 64 -3.32 20.55 -8.78
N LYS A 65 -3.73 20.38 -7.52
CA LYS A 65 -2.79 20.23 -6.40
C LYS A 65 -2.12 18.86 -6.47
N LEU A 66 -0.79 18.83 -6.46
CA LEU A 66 -0.03 17.58 -6.41
C LEU A 66 -0.26 16.86 -5.08
N LEU A 67 -0.69 15.61 -5.16
CA LEU A 67 -0.94 14.73 -4.01
C LEU A 67 0.24 13.78 -3.79
N LEU A 68 0.63 13.03 -4.82
CA LEU A 68 1.67 12.02 -4.75
C LEU A 68 2.40 11.92 -6.09
N THR A 69 3.69 11.62 -6.06
CA THR A 69 4.45 11.24 -7.26
C THR A 69 4.99 9.82 -7.10
N ASP A 70 4.65 8.93 -8.03
CA ASP A 70 5.35 7.66 -8.24
C ASP A 70 6.62 7.95 -9.04
N THR A 71 7.78 7.63 -8.50
CA THR A 71 9.05 8.09 -9.07
C THR A 71 9.85 6.99 -9.72
N LYS A 72 9.90 5.80 -9.11
CA LYS A 72 10.78 4.73 -9.62
C LYS A 72 10.32 3.35 -9.18
N THR A 73 10.29 2.44 -10.14
CA THR A 73 10.08 1.01 -9.89
C THR A 73 11.37 0.24 -10.17
N ARG A 74 11.72 -0.68 -9.28
CA ARG A 74 12.84 -1.62 -9.47
C ARG A 74 12.35 -3.05 -9.34
N LEU A 75 12.67 -3.89 -10.33
CA LEU A 75 12.34 -5.33 -10.36
C LEU A 75 13.66 -6.09 -10.53
N GLU A 76 14.14 -6.69 -9.43
CA GLU A 76 15.36 -7.50 -9.41
C GLU A 76 15.01 -8.98 -9.41
N ALA A 77 15.44 -9.72 -10.44
CA ALA A 77 15.11 -11.14 -10.56
C ALA A 77 15.67 -11.95 -9.38
N ARG A 78 14.85 -12.82 -8.82
CA ARG A 78 15.27 -13.78 -7.78
C ARG A 78 16.17 -14.84 -8.41
N LYS A 79 17.26 -15.16 -7.71
CA LYS A 79 18.25 -16.15 -8.16
C LYS A 79 18.05 -17.55 -7.54
N ASP A 80 17.23 -17.62 -6.50
CA ASP A 80 16.94 -18.89 -5.83
C ASP A 80 15.87 -19.68 -6.60
N GLU A 81 16.03 -21.01 -6.66
CA GLU A 81 15.17 -21.90 -7.46
C GLU A 81 13.70 -21.86 -7.01
N ALA A 82 13.44 -21.69 -5.70
CA ALA A 82 12.08 -21.62 -5.15
C ALA A 82 11.29 -20.38 -5.64
N ASN A 83 11.99 -19.34 -6.04
CA ASN A 83 11.40 -18.08 -6.53
C ASN A 83 11.78 -17.76 -7.97
N LYS A 84 12.13 -18.76 -8.76
CA LYS A 84 12.41 -18.60 -10.18
C LYS A 84 11.24 -17.91 -10.91
N GLY A 85 11.56 -16.91 -11.73
CA GLY A 85 10.55 -16.09 -12.43
C GLY A 85 9.86 -15.04 -11.56
N LYS A 86 10.27 -14.87 -10.31
CA LYS A 86 9.80 -13.81 -9.42
C LYS A 86 10.90 -12.77 -9.21
N TYR A 87 10.53 -11.65 -8.60
CA TYR A 87 11.38 -10.49 -8.40
C TYR A 87 11.35 -10.02 -6.95
N ARG A 88 12.47 -9.46 -6.47
CA ARG A 88 12.43 -8.45 -5.43
C ARG A 88 11.90 -7.17 -6.05
N ILE A 89 10.90 -6.57 -5.43
CA ILE A 89 10.16 -5.45 -6.00
C ILE A 89 10.32 -4.25 -5.08
N GLU A 90 10.73 -3.13 -5.65
CA GLU A 90 10.81 -1.88 -4.92
C GLU A 90 10.10 -0.78 -5.71
N GLN A 91 9.29 -0.01 -5.01
CA GLN A 91 8.53 1.11 -5.55
C GLN A 91 8.76 2.35 -4.69
N ASP A 92 9.21 3.41 -5.33
CA ASP A 92 9.49 4.69 -4.69
C ASP A 92 8.41 5.71 -5.01
N PHE A 93 8.06 6.47 -3.98
CA PHE A 93 7.12 7.59 -4.05
C PHE A 93 7.74 8.84 -3.46
N ARG A 94 7.30 9.99 -3.92
CA ARG A 94 7.64 11.29 -3.33
C ARG A 94 6.38 11.95 -2.78
N LEU A 95 6.40 12.22 -1.48
CA LEU A 95 5.41 12.96 -0.73
C LEU A 95 5.98 14.34 -0.39
N ALA A 96 5.13 15.30 -0.02
CA ALA A 96 5.61 16.56 0.52
C ALA A 96 6.32 16.35 1.88
N ASP A 97 7.35 17.14 2.16
CA ASP A 97 8.18 16.94 3.35
C ASP A 97 7.45 17.16 4.67
N ASP A 98 6.48 18.05 4.68
CA ASP A 98 5.63 18.42 5.82
C ASP A 98 4.39 17.54 6.00
N GLU A 99 4.16 16.61 5.07
CA GLU A 99 2.98 15.75 5.04
C GLU A 99 3.02 14.66 6.10
N ALA A 100 1.93 14.48 6.84
CA ALA A 100 1.75 13.37 7.76
C ALA A 100 1.08 12.17 7.08
N ILE A 101 1.54 10.96 7.41
CA ILE A 101 0.93 9.71 6.96
C ILE A 101 0.64 8.78 8.13
N TYR A 102 -0.44 8.03 8.05
CA TYR A 102 -0.97 7.15 9.10
C TYR A 102 -1.30 5.78 8.53
N GLY A 103 -1.15 4.72 9.33
CA GLY A 103 -1.52 3.37 8.91
C GLY A 103 -0.41 2.35 9.11
N LEU A 104 -0.18 1.50 8.09
CA LEU A 104 0.71 0.35 8.08
C LEU A 104 0.28 -0.81 8.98
N GLY A 105 -0.91 -0.72 9.56
CA GLY A 105 -1.49 -1.75 10.43
C GLY A 105 -1.34 -1.43 11.91
N GLN A 106 -1.40 -2.47 12.74
CA GLN A 106 -1.22 -2.39 14.19
C GLN A 106 0.21 -2.86 14.52
N LEU A 107 1.08 -1.90 14.72
CA LEU A 107 2.48 -2.13 15.08
C LEU A 107 2.66 -2.02 16.59
N ARG A 108 3.72 -2.61 17.13
CA ARG A 108 3.99 -2.59 18.59
C ARG A 108 4.50 -1.26 19.11
N ASP A 109 4.85 -0.36 18.21
CA ASP A 109 5.36 0.95 18.57
C ASP A 109 4.23 1.99 18.73
N VAL A 110 4.56 3.09 19.36
CA VAL A 110 3.60 4.15 19.75
C VAL A 110 3.45 5.26 18.71
N TYR A 111 4.01 5.10 17.52
CA TYR A 111 3.99 6.16 16.52
C TYR A 111 2.69 6.13 15.72
N MET A 112 1.93 7.21 15.78
CA MET A 112 0.77 7.41 14.92
C MET A 112 1.19 7.92 13.54
N ASN A 113 2.03 8.95 13.47
CA ASN A 113 2.57 9.47 12.23
C ASN A 113 3.78 8.65 11.78
N GLN A 114 3.72 8.09 10.61
CA GLN A 114 4.75 7.20 10.05
C GLN A 114 5.83 7.95 9.24
N ARG A 115 5.75 9.29 9.14
CA ARG A 115 6.73 10.10 8.39
C ARG A 115 8.13 10.05 9.00
N GLY A 116 9.12 9.78 8.14
CA GLY A 116 10.53 9.67 8.52
C GLY A 116 10.91 8.34 9.15
N ARG A 117 10.01 7.37 9.15
CA ARG A 117 10.28 6.04 9.71
C ARG A 117 10.88 5.11 8.67
N GLN A 118 11.86 4.32 9.10
CA GLN A 118 12.57 3.40 8.24
C GLN A 118 12.58 1.99 8.83
N ASN A 119 12.79 1.00 7.97
CA ASN A 119 12.92 -0.41 8.33
C ASN A 119 11.66 -0.98 9.02
N ILE A 120 10.48 -0.47 8.68
CA ILE A 120 9.22 -1.06 9.16
C ILE A 120 8.97 -2.34 8.37
N VAL A 121 8.94 -3.47 9.08
CA VAL A 121 8.71 -4.78 8.48
C VAL A 121 7.21 -5.06 8.47
N LEU A 122 6.62 -5.08 7.28
CA LEU A 122 5.23 -5.44 7.07
C LEU A 122 5.13 -6.95 6.87
N TRP A 123 5.02 -7.64 7.98
CA TRP A 123 4.86 -9.07 8.06
C TRP A 123 4.03 -9.42 9.29
N ASN A 124 2.95 -10.18 9.10
CA ASN A 124 2.12 -10.65 10.19
C ASN A 124 2.91 -11.67 11.01
N ASN A 125 3.34 -11.26 12.17
CA ASN A 125 4.09 -12.02 13.14
C ASN A 125 3.42 -11.85 14.52
N ASN A 126 3.93 -12.55 15.53
CA ASN A 126 3.39 -12.43 16.89
C ASN A 126 3.29 -10.95 17.32
N THR A 127 2.10 -10.51 17.67
CA THR A 127 1.75 -9.14 18.10
C THR A 127 1.77 -8.04 17.02
N TYR A 128 2.05 -8.36 15.76
CA TYR A 128 1.97 -7.43 14.64
C TYR A 128 0.82 -7.79 13.70
N ILE A 129 0.04 -6.80 13.33
CA ILE A 129 -0.92 -6.88 12.22
C ILE A 129 -0.43 -5.90 11.16
N ALA A 130 0.24 -6.42 10.14
CA ALA A 130 0.77 -5.60 9.06
C ALA A 130 -0.29 -5.42 7.98
N ILE A 131 -0.56 -4.18 7.62
CA ILE A 131 -1.45 -3.82 6.51
C ILE A 131 -0.65 -2.88 5.62
N PRO A 132 -0.29 -3.25 4.39
CA PRO A 132 0.53 -2.43 3.50
C PRO A 132 -0.28 -1.27 2.89
N TYR A 133 -0.82 -0.45 3.75
CA TYR A 133 -1.70 0.67 3.45
C TYR A 133 -1.39 1.85 4.36
N PHE A 134 -1.32 3.03 3.79
CA PHE A 134 -1.31 4.27 4.54
C PHE A 134 -2.31 5.28 3.97
N THR A 135 -2.73 6.19 4.82
CA THR A 135 -3.50 7.38 4.44
C THR A 135 -2.70 8.64 4.76
N SER A 136 -2.85 9.65 3.91
CA SER A 136 -2.22 10.96 4.06
C SER A 136 -3.21 11.97 4.64
N GLU A 137 -2.72 12.93 5.43
CA GLU A 137 -3.50 14.08 5.88
C GLU A 137 -4.09 14.91 4.72
N LYS A 138 -3.53 14.77 3.50
CA LYS A 138 -4.07 15.39 2.28
C LYS A 138 -5.31 14.69 1.72
N GLY A 139 -5.83 13.68 2.43
CA GLY A 139 -7.06 12.97 2.05
C GLY A 139 -6.91 12.02 0.88
N TYR A 140 -5.74 11.39 0.73
CA TYR A 140 -5.55 10.25 -0.16
C TYR A 140 -5.01 9.03 0.59
N GLY A 141 -5.16 7.86 0.00
CA GLY A 141 -4.60 6.61 0.50
C GLY A 141 -3.80 5.88 -0.55
N LEU A 142 -2.83 5.09 -0.10
CA LEU A 142 -2.04 4.20 -0.94
C LEU A 142 -2.09 2.79 -0.35
N TYR A 143 -2.53 1.82 -1.14
CA TYR A 143 -2.51 0.40 -0.81
C TYR A 143 -1.53 -0.33 -1.70
N TRP A 144 -0.53 -0.97 -1.11
CA TRP A 144 0.46 -1.80 -1.78
C TRP A 144 -0.02 -3.26 -1.81
N ASP A 145 -0.44 -3.74 -2.98
CA ASP A 145 -1.01 -5.07 -3.16
C ASP A 145 0.07 -6.13 -3.43
N ASN A 146 0.79 -6.51 -2.39
CA ASN A 146 1.74 -7.61 -2.42
C ASN A 146 1.62 -8.45 -1.16
N ALA A 147 1.46 -9.76 -1.32
CA ALA A 147 1.31 -10.71 -0.21
C ALA A 147 2.65 -11.15 0.41
N GLY A 148 3.77 -10.79 -0.21
CA GLY A 148 5.10 -11.10 0.31
C GLY A 148 5.51 -10.19 1.46
N LYS A 149 6.47 -10.66 2.26
CA LYS A 149 7.11 -9.82 3.29
C LYS A 149 7.64 -8.55 2.64
N THR A 150 7.23 -7.40 3.19
CA THR A 150 7.48 -6.07 2.64
C THR A 150 8.14 -5.19 3.69
N TYR A 151 9.06 -4.35 3.25
CA TYR A 151 9.67 -3.30 4.05
C TYR A 151 9.13 -1.96 3.61
N PHE A 152 8.74 -1.16 4.58
CA PHE A 152 8.38 0.24 4.36
C PHE A 152 9.50 1.13 4.88
N ASN A 153 9.91 2.10 4.07
CA ASN A 153 10.87 3.13 4.44
C ASN A 153 10.36 4.49 4.02
N ASP A 154 10.56 5.47 4.88
CA ASP A 154 10.26 6.86 4.58
C ASP A 154 11.42 7.75 4.99
N ILE A 155 12.06 8.38 4.01
CA ILE A 155 13.13 9.34 4.16
C ILE A 155 12.55 10.72 3.89
N VAL A 156 12.75 11.64 4.81
CA VAL A 156 12.34 13.04 4.66
C VAL A 156 13.61 13.90 4.61
N ALA A 157 13.81 14.61 3.51
CA ALA A 157 15.02 15.40 3.25
C ALA A 157 15.31 16.43 4.37
N SER A 158 14.28 17.13 4.83
CA SER A 158 14.40 18.13 5.91
C SER A 158 14.82 17.53 7.26
N LYS A 159 14.49 16.25 7.52
CA LYS A 159 14.90 15.52 8.73
C LYS A 159 16.27 14.86 8.60
N ASN A 160 16.82 14.79 7.40
CA ASN A 160 18.07 14.11 7.09
C ASN A 160 19.17 15.07 6.61
N ASN A 161 19.14 16.33 7.07
CA ASN A 161 20.08 17.39 6.70
C ASN A 161 20.24 17.59 5.17
N GLY A 162 19.22 17.26 4.39
CA GLY A 162 19.23 17.39 2.95
C GLY A 162 20.17 16.41 2.20
N ASN A 163 20.78 15.45 2.90
CA ASN A 163 21.75 14.52 2.31
C ASN A 163 21.12 13.57 1.27
N GLN A 164 19.81 13.34 1.36
CA GLN A 164 19.07 12.53 0.43
C GLN A 164 17.71 13.19 0.14
N PRO A 165 17.20 13.09 -1.09
CA PRO A 165 15.85 13.56 -1.41
C PRO A 165 14.81 12.75 -0.63
N SER A 166 13.66 13.36 -0.37
CA SER A 166 12.53 12.67 0.26
C SER A 166 12.07 11.51 -0.61
N CYS A 167 11.93 10.35 0.02
CA CYS A 167 11.56 9.11 -0.63
C CYS A 167 10.79 8.20 0.32
N THR A 168 9.60 7.82 -0.07
CA THR A 168 8.79 6.81 0.61
C THR A 168 8.79 5.56 -0.24
N SER A 169 9.12 4.40 0.30
CA SER A 169 9.24 3.18 -0.50
C SER A 169 8.59 1.96 0.15
N PHE A 170 8.07 1.08 -0.73
CA PHE A 170 7.72 -0.29 -0.40
C PHE A 170 8.69 -1.23 -1.11
N THR A 171 9.30 -2.14 -0.36
CA THR A 171 10.19 -3.16 -0.89
C THR A 171 9.70 -4.54 -0.50
N SER A 172 9.17 -5.30 -1.45
CA SER A 172 8.75 -6.69 -1.24
C SER A 172 9.85 -7.67 -1.62
N GLU A 173 10.10 -8.67 -0.76
CA GLU A 173 11.13 -9.68 -0.99
C GLU A 173 10.84 -10.53 -2.22
N VAL A 174 9.55 -10.82 -2.49
CA VAL A 174 9.13 -11.69 -3.59
C VAL A 174 7.79 -11.22 -4.15
N GLY A 175 7.70 -11.13 -5.47
CA GLY A 175 6.47 -10.83 -6.18
C GLY A 175 6.65 -10.98 -7.69
N THR A 176 5.58 -10.77 -8.45
CA THR A 176 5.59 -10.85 -9.93
C THR A 176 5.51 -9.49 -10.61
N CYS A 177 5.01 -8.49 -9.90
CA CYS A 177 4.83 -7.12 -10.40
C CYS A 177 4.75 -6.14 -9.24
N ALA A 178 5.07 -4.88 -9.49
CA ALA A 178 4.67 -3.79 -8.62
C ALA A 178 3.18 -3.51 -8.85
N ASP A 179 2.39 -3.59 -7.79
CA ASP A 179 0.93 -3.42 -7.85
C ASP A 179 0.46 -2.61 -6.66
N TYR A 180 -0.15 -1.46 -6.92
CA TYR A 180 -0.68 -0.60 -5.87
C TYR A 180 -1.95 0.10 -6.32
N TYR A 181 -2.72 0.59 -5.35
CA TYR A 181 -3.94 1.35 -5.55
C TYR A 181 -3.80 2.71 -4.89
N PHE A 182 -3.92 3.76 -5.68
CA PHE A 182 -4.06 5.13 -5.20
C PHE A 182 -5.54 5.46 -5.04
N MET A 183 -5.92 5.98 -3.89
CA MET A 183 -7.31 6.28 -3.54
C MET A 183 -7.46 7.75 -3.18
N TYR A 184 -8.38 8.43 -3.86
CA TYR A 184 -8.77 9.80 -3.60
C TYR A 184 -10.22 9.99 -4.02
N LYS A 185 -11.04 10.57 -3.16
CA LYS A 185 -12.45 10.81 -3.46
C LYS A 185 -12.81 12.27 -3.35
N ASP A 186 -12.66 12.84 -2.18
CA ASP A 186 -13.09 14.22 -1.85
C ASP A 186 -12.04 14.98 -1.03
N GLY A 187 -10.86 14.43 -0.85
CA GLY A 187 -9.80 15.01 -0.04
C GLY A 187 -10.01 14.86 1.46
N THR A 188 -10.95 14.01 1.90
CA THR A 188 -11.20 13.74 3.32
C THR A 188 -10.73 12.34 3.72
N GLN A 189 -10.45 12.15 5.02
CA GLN A 189 -10.12 10.84 5.57
C GLN A 189 -11.30 9.86 5.46
N ASP A 190 -12.53 10.33 5.63
CA ASP A 190 -13.73 9.51 5.48
C ASP A 190 -13.88 9.01 4.04
N GLY A 191 -13.59 9.85 3.06
CA GLY A 191 -13.56 9.48 1.65
C GLY A 191 -12.52 8.39 1.34
N VAL A 192 -11.33 8.47 1.96
CA VAL A 192 -10.26 7.46 1.82
C VAL A 192 -10.67 6.14 2.48
N ILE A 193 -11.24 6.19 3.69
CA ILE A 193 -11.75 4.99 4.39
C ILE A 193 -12.87 4.33 3.60
N ALA A 194 -13.79 5.11 3.04
CA ALA A 194 -14.82 4.58 2.16
C ALA A 194 -14.22 3.88 0.92
N SER A 195 -13.19 4.48 0.32
CA SER A 195 -12.52 3.92 -0.87
C SER A 195 -11.80 2.62 -0.58
N ILE A 196 -11.06 2.50 0.54
CA ILE A 196 -10.40 1.22 0.89
C ILE A 196 -11.44 0.12 1.19
N ARG A 197 -12.56 0.46 1.81
CA ARG A 197 -13.66 -0.49 2.04
C ARG A 197 -14.36 -0.92 0.75
N GLU A 198 -14.48 -0.04 -0.21
CA GLU A 198 -14.98 -0.38 -1.55
C GLU A 198 -14.00 -1.31 -2.27
N LEU A 199 -12.70 -1.04 -2.16
CA LEU A 199 -11.64 -1.82 -2.77
C LEU A 199 -11.54 -3.24 -2.18
N THR A 200 -11.57 -3.37 -0.85
CA THR A 200 -11.27 -4.61 -0.12
C THR A 200 -12.49 -5.29 0.51
N GLY A 201 -13.63 -4.66 0.47
CA GLY A 201 -14.85 -5.12 1.13
C GLY A 201 -15.08 -4.46 2.50
N GLN A 202 -16.29 -4.62 2.98
CA GLN A 202 -16.69 -4.07 4.28
C GLN A 202 -16.13 -4.92 5.42
N ALA A 203 -15.71 -4.26 6.50
CA ALA A 203 -15.36 -4.94 7.73
C ALA A 203 -16.59 -5.66 8.31
N THR A 204 -16.40 -6.89 8.76
CA THR A 204 -17.46 -7.65 9.43
C THR A 204 -17.70 -7.08 10.83
N MET A 205 -18.96 -6.85 11.17
CA MET A 205 -19.34 -6.51 12.53
C MET A 205 -19.20 -7.76 13.41
N PHE A 206 -18.30 -7.72 14.38
CA PHE A 206 -18.16 -8.80 15.35
C PHE A 206 -19.33 -8.83 16.34
N PRO A 207 -19.78 -10.02 16.76
CA PRO A 207 -20.77 -10.11 17.84
C PRO A 207 -20.22 -9.56 19.15
N LYS A 208 -21.12 -9.07 20.02
CA LYS A 208 -20.73 -8.39 21.26
C LYS A 208 -19.80 -9.24 22.16
N TRP A 209 -20.00 -10.54 22.20
CA TRP A 209 -19.18 -11.45 23.00
C TRP A 209 -17.72 -11.50 22.54
N ALA A 210 -17.43 -11.24 21.26
CA ALA A 210 -16.06 -11.18 20.72
C ALA A 210 -15.25 -10.00 21.28
N MET A 211 -15.93 -9.00 21.87
CA MET A 211 -15.30 -7.84 22.54
C MET A 211 -15.14 -8.08 24.05
N GLY A 212 -15.50 -9.27 24.56
CA GLY A 212 -15.35 -9.65 25.93
C GLY A 212 -13.96 -10.17 26.29
N PHE A 213 -13.89 -10.80 27.45
CA PHE A 213 -12.65 -11.41 27.92
C PHE A 213 -12.29 -12.65 27.10
N TRP A 214 -11.03 -12.74 26.68
CA TRP A 214 -10.45 -13.89 26.00
C TRP A 214 -9.39 -14.50 26.89
N GLN A 215 -9.69 -15.65 27.46
CA GLN A 215 -8.72 -16.40 28.23
C GLN A 215 -7.60 -16.89 27.31
N CYS A 216 -6.37 -16.50 27.63
CA CYS A 216 -5.20 -16.90 26.86
C CYS A 216 -4.08 -17.35 27.79
N ARG A 217 -3.46 -18.46 27.45
CA ARG A 217 -2.23 -18.97 28.04
C ARG A 217 -1.39 -19.57 26.92
N GLU A 218 -0.08 -19.52 27.04
CA GLU A 218 0.83 -20.06 26.02
C GLU A 218 0.48 -21.50 25.64
N ARG A 219 0.15 -22.33 26.66
CA ARG A 219 -0.45 -23.67 26.46
C ARG A 219 -1.05 -24.21 27.76
N TYR A 220 -2.05 -25.03 27.62
CA TYR A 220 -2.54 -25.96 28.64
C TYR A 220 -1.95 -27.35 28.32
N LYS A 221 -1.32 -28.00 29.31
CA LYS A 221 -0.63 -29.28 29.11
C LYS A 221 -1.58 -30.46 29.01
N THR A 222 -2.73 -30.37 29.71
CA THR A 222 -3.74 -31.43 29.78
C THR A 222 -5.15 -30.85 29.62
N SER A 223 -6.10 -31.68 29.24
CA SER A 223 -7.54 -31.32 29.20
C SER A 223 -8.09 -30.94 30.57
N ASP A 224 -7.62 -31.59 31.63
CA ASP A 224 -8.06 -31.30 33.00
C ASP A 224 -7.58 -29.93 33.47
N GLU A 225 -6.37 -29.52 33.08
CA GLU A 225 -5.87 -28.17 33.34
C GLU A 225 -6.73 -27.11 32.61
N LEU A 226 -7.12 -27.38 31.36
CA LEU A 226 -8.00 -26.51 30.60
C LEU A 226 -9.40 -26.42 31.22
N ALA A 227 -9.98 -27.57 31.58
CA ALA A 227 -11.30 -27.64 32.26
C ALA A 227 -11.28 -26.86 33.56
N GLY A 228 -10.26 -27.04 34.41
CA GLY A 228 -10.12 -26.33 35.68
C GLY A 228 -9.98 -24.81 35.59
N VAL A 229 -9.67 -24.26 34.38
CA VAL A 229 -9.69 -22.81 34.15
C VAL A 229 -11.09 -22.30 33.84
N LEU A 230 -11.95 -23.17 33.27
CA LEU A 230 -13.34 -22.81 32.95
C LEU A 230 -14.23 -22.81 34.21
N ASP A 231 -13.83 -23.54 35.26
CA ASP A 231 -14.55 -23.63 36.52
C ASP A 231 -14.25 -22.47 37.49
N LYS A 232 -13.38 -21.54 37.12
CA LYS A 232 -13.00 -20.34 37.90
C LYS A 232 -13.66 -19.08 37.38
#